data_134239c053f17cee7de93787da998e1f
#
_entry.id   134239c053f17cee7de93787da998e1f
#
_cell.length_a   1.000
_cell.length_b   1.000
_cell.length_c   1.000
_cell.angle_alpha   90.00
_cell.angle_beta   90.00
_cell.angle_gamma   90.00
#
_symmetry.space_group_name_H-M   'P 1'
#
loop_
_entity.id
_entity.type
_entity.pdbx_description
1 polymer ?
#
loop_
_entity_poly.entity_id
_entity_poly.type
_entity_poly.pdbx_seq_one_letter_code
_entity_poly.pdbx_strand_id
1 'polypeptide(L)'
;MIKDILIIDDEVGIRELLYEILKSNSFQPRHAANGQDARVEISKRMPDLILLDIWMPDVDGLTLLREWVEEGKITMPVIVMSGHASIDSAIEATKIGASAFLEKPFSVNKLLALIKECEKKYDLVTHKKNNKEIFPNNLAEKNQNLEYEIKSYKTEKKTFETNYFKKLLDHFNGNMTKISEISGMDRTHLYRKFKILGIKFKKGNKHSG
;
A
#
# COMPACT_ATOMS: atom_id res chain seq x y z
N MET A 1 -2.44 -4.87 -21.49
CA MET A 1 -3.31 -5.81 -20.70
C MET A 1 -2.42 -6.76 -19.95
N ILE A 2 -2.51 -6.77 -18.61
CA ILE A 2 -1.74 -7.65 -17.71
C ILE A 2 -2.28 -9.08 -17.85
N LYS A 3 -1.40 -10.03 -18.14
CA LYS A 3 -1.72 -11.48 -18.20
C LYS A 3 -0.71 -12.30 -17.38
N ASP A 4 0.57 -12.12 -17.59
CA ASP A 4 1.65 -12.86 -16.93
C ASP A 4 2.00 -12.18 -15.60
N ILE A 5 1.73 -12.84 -14.49
CA ILE A 5 1.98 -12.33 -13.15
C ILE A 5 2.99 -13.22 -12.43
N LEU A 6 4.13 -12.65 -12.02
CA LEU A 6 5.12 -13.36 -11.22
C LEU A 6 4.84 -13.11 -9.73
N ILE A 7 4.60 -14.20 -8.99
CA ILE A 7 4.41 -14.21 -7.54
C ILE A 7 5.74 -14.58 -6.89
N ILE A 8 6.25 -13.70 -6.01
CA ILE A 8 7.50 -13.91 -5.29
C ILE A 8 7.20 -13.84 -3.79
N ASP A 9 7.27 -14.98 -3.12
CA ASP A 9 6.90 -15.15 -1.72
C ASP A 9 7.55 -16.44 -1.20
N ASP A 10 8.10 -16.50 -0.01
CA ASP A 10 8.73 -17.71 0.52
C ASP A 10 7.72 -18.71 1.09
N GLU A 11 6.52 -18.25 1.47
CA GLU A 11 5.45 -19.08 2.00
C GLU A 11 4.74 -19.87 0.89
N VAL A 12 4.92 -21.20 0.87
CA VAL A 12 4.30 -22.11 -0.12
C VAL A 12 2.78 -21.93 -0.18
N GLY A 13 2.12 -21.86 0.99
CA GLY A 13 0.66 -21.73 1.05
C GLY A 13 0.13 -20.42 0.46
N ILE A 14 0.87 -19.32 0.63
CA ILE A 14 0.53 -18.02 0.02
C ILE A 14 0.72 -18.08 -1.50
N ARG A 15 1.84 -18.65 -1.97
CA ARG A 15 2.08 -18.78 -3.41
C ARG A 15 1.01 -19.63 -4.10
N GLU A 16 0.63 -20.76 -3.52
CA GLU A 16 -0.42 -21.64 -4.07
C GLU A 16 -1.78 -20.96 -4.08
N LEU A 17 -2.14 -20.31 -2.98
CA LEU A 17 -3.39 -19.54 -2.88
C LEU A 17 -3.46 -18.44 -3.95
N LEU A 18 -2.42 -17.62 -4.08
CA LEU A 18 -2.34 -16.57 -5.08
C LEU A 18 -2.37 -17.13 -6.50
N TYR A 19 -1.68 -18.24 -6.74
CA TYR A 19 -1.68 -18.93 -8.02
C TYR A 19 -3.11 -19.33 -8.44
N GLU A 20 -3.85 -19.99 -7.57
CA GLU A 20 -5.22 -20.42 -7.85
C GLU A 20 -6.18 -19.24 -8.03
N ILE A 21 -6.06 -18.19 -7.20
CA ILE A 21 -6.86 -16.95 -7.34
C ILE A 21 -6.60 -16.31 -8.69
N LEU A 22 -5.36 -16.12 -9.08
CA LEU A 22 -5.02 -15.45 -10.33
C LEU A 22 -5.41 -16.30 -11.55
N LYS A 23 -5.18 -17.60 -11.50
CA LYS A 23 -5.56 -18.52 -12.57
C LYS A 23 -7.07 -18.55 -12.80
N SER A 24 -7.86 -18.58 -11.73
CA SER A 24 -9.35 -18.53 -11.81
C SER A 24 -9.88 -17.20 -12.33
N ASN A 25 -9.05 -16.14 -12.30
CA ASN A 25 -9.36 -14.83 -12.86
C ASN A 25 -8.71 -14.57 -14.23
N SER A 26 -8.34 -15.63 -14.95
CA SER A 26 -7.82 -15.58 -16.33
C SER A 26 -6.44 -14.94 -16.48
N PHE A 27 -5.64 -14.86 -15.41
CA PHE A 27 -4.22 -14.52 -15.46
C PHE A 27 -3.38 -15.79 -15.71
N GLN A 28 -2.11 -15.59 -16.04
CA GLN A 28 -1.10 -16.62 -16.20
C GLN A 28 -0.05 -16.48 -15.08
N PRO A 29 -0.36 -16.98 -13.87
CA PRO A 29 0.56 -16.82 -12.76
C PRO A 29 1.77 -17.74 -12.91
N ARG A 30 2.95 -17.22 -12.53
CA ARG A 30 4.18 -17.96 -12.25
C ARG A 30 4.61 -17.65 -10.84
N HIS A 31 5.47 -18.47 -10.25
CA HIS A 31 5.93 -18.24 -8.90
C HIS A 31 7.44 -18.44 -8.74
N ALA A 32 8.01 -17.74 -7.77
CA ALA A 32 9.37 -17.90 -7.28
C ALA A 32 9.32 -17.98 -5.75
N ALA A 33 10.14 -18.87 -5.16
CA ALA A 33 10.14 -19.10 -3.73
C ALA A 33 11.12 -18.20 -2.96
N ASN A 34 11.97 -17.47 -3.66
CA ASN A 34 13.03 -16.65 -3.10
C ASN A 34 13.55 -15.67 -4.16
N GLY A 35 14.45 -14.77 -3.77
CA GLY A 35 15.02 -13.78 -4.68
C GLY A 35 15.86 -14.38 -5.81
N GLN A 36 16.55 -15.51 -5.56
CA GLN A 36 17.34 -16.16 -6.61
C GLN A 36 16.43 -16.75 -7.69
N ASP A 37 15.38 -17.48 -7.30
CA ASP A 37 14.39 -18.02 -8.23
C ASP A 37 13.69 -16.88 -9.00
N ALA A 38 13.39 -15.77 -8.33
CA ALA A 38 12.80 -14.60 -8.94
C ALA A 38 13.69 -14.02 -10.06
N ARG A 39 15.00 -13.88 -9.81
CA ARG A 39 15.97 -13.43 -10.85
C ARG A 39 15.99 -14.38 -12.06
N VAL A 40 15.93 -15.69 -11.81
CA VAL A 40 15.87 -16.71 -12.87
C VAL A 40 14.57 -16.58 -13.67
N GLU A 41 13.43 -16.44 -13.00
CA GLU A 41 12.13 -16.31 -13.68
C GLU A 41 12.01 -15.04 -14.53
N ILE A 42 12.53 -13.92 -14.03
CA ILE A 42 12.60 -12.64 -14.79
C ILE A 42 13.53 -12.78 -16.00
N SER A 43 14.67 -13.47 -15.85
CA SER A 43 15.60 -13.66 -16.97
C SER A 43 15.05 -14.57 -18.08
N LYS A 44 14.20 -15.53 -17.73
CA LYS A 44 13.51 -16.38 -18.71
C LYS A 44 12.46 -15.61 -19.51
N ARG A 45 11.65 -14.84 -18.83
CA ARG A 45 10.57 -14.03 -19.42
C ARG A 45 10.16 -12.92 -18.47
N MET A 46 10.13 -11.68 -18.97
CA MET A 46 9.60 -10.54 -18.23
C MET A 46 8.12 -10.73 -17.97
N PRO A 47 7.63 -10.58 -16.70
CA PRO A 47 6.21 -10.59 -16.41
C PRO A 47 5.53 -9.26 -16.77
N ASP A 48 4.20 -9.27 -16.85
CA ASP A 48 3.41 -8.03 -17.01
C ASP A 48 3.19 -7.33 -15.65
N LEU A 49 3.29 -8.07 -14.53
CA LEU A 49 3.17 -7.57 -13.17
C LEU A 49 3.91 -8.49 -12.19
N ILE A 50 4.48 -7.91 -11.15
CA ILE A 50 5.11 -8.64 -10.04
C ILE A 50 4.30 -8.44 -8.75
N LEU A 51 4.01 -9.54 -8.04
CA LEU A 51 3.61 -9.56 -6.64
C LEU A 51 4.84 -9.94 -5.82
N LEU A 52 5.34 -9.05 -4.97
CA LEU A 52 6.61 -9.21 -4.26
C LEU A 52 6.42 -9.15 -2.75
N ASP A 53 6.71 -10.23 -2.06
CA ASP A 53 6.79 -10.19 -0.60
C ASP A 53 8.03 -9.45 -0.12
N ILE A 54 7.90 -8.73 1.02
CA ILE A 54 9.04 -8.04 1.64
C ILE A 54 9.92 -9.04 2.37
N TRP A 55 9.32 -9.89 3.20
CA TRP A 55 10.04 -10.71 4.15
C TRP A 55 10.37 -12.09 3.57
N MET A 56 11.55 -12.21 2.96
CA MET A 56 12.06 -13.49 2.47
C MET A 56 13.41 -13.81 3.15
N PRO A 57 13.72 -15.10 3.39
CA PRO A 57 14.90 -15.47 4.18
C PRO A 57 16.23 -15.21 3.49
N ASP A 58 16.27 -15.18 2.16
CA ASP A 58 17.50 -15.01 1.36
C ASP A 58 17.79 -13.53 1.03
N VAL A 59 16.77 -12.73 0.78
CA VAL A 59 16.87 -11.32 0.46
C VAL A 59 15.59 -10.59 0.83
N ASP A 60 15.70 -9.38 1.38
CA ASP A 60 14.57 -8.48 1.58
C ASP A 60 14.00 -8.04 0.22
N GLY A 61 12.68 -8.15 0.06
CA GLY A 61 11.99 -7.80 -1.19
C GLY A 61 12.19 -6.35 -1.62
N LEU A 62 12.30 -5.40 -0.67
CA LEU A 62 12.61 -4.01 -1.01
C LEU A 62 14.03 -3.84 -1.56
N THR A 63 14.98 -4.62 -1.03
CA THR A 63 16.35 -4.68 -1.56
C THR A 63 16.36 -5.24 -2.97
N LEU A 64 15.61 -6.31 -3.22
CA LEU A 64 15.48 -6.90 -4.55
C LEU A 64 14.81 -5.94 -5.55
N LEU A 65 13.78 -5.22 -5.12
CA LEU A 65 13.13 -4.20 -5.95
C LEU A 65 14.10 -3.07 -6.30
N ARG A 66 14.90 -2.58 -5.32
CA ARG A 66 15.90 -1.52 -5.53
C ARG A 66 16.94 -1.96 -6.54
N GLU A 67 17.48 -3.17 -6.40
CA GLU A 67 18.44 -3.77 -7.36
C GLU A 67 17.87 -3.73 -8.78
N TRP A 68 16.64 -4.19 -8.98
CA TRP A 68 16.03 -4.21 -10.31
C TRP A 68 15.71 -2.84 -10.89
N VAL A 69 15.36 -1.86 -10.04
CA VAL A 69 15.16 -0.47 -10.47
C VAL A 69 16.48 0.16 -10.90
N GLU A 70 17.56 -0.02 -10.11
CA GLU A 70 18.91 0.48 -10.43
C GLU A 70 19.47 -0.16 -11.71
N GLU A 71 19.18 -1.42 -11.95
CA GLU A 71 19.56 -2.14 -13.17
C GLU A 71 18.67 -1.81 -14.39
N GLY A 72 17.61 -1.00 -14.20
CA GLY A 72 16.66 -0.65 -15.28
C GLY A 72 15.80 -1.82 -15.76
N LYS A 73 15.69 -2.89 -14.94
CA LYS A 73 14.90 -4.09 -15.30
C LYS A 73 13.41 -3.92 -15.04
N ILE A 74 13.00 -2.99 -14.16
CA ILE A 74 11.59 -2.76 -13.83
C ILE A 74 10.96 -1.86 -14.88
N THR A 75 10.24 -2.47 -15.81
CA THR A 75 9.41 -1.80 -16.81
C THR A 75 7.92 -2.07 -16.63
N MET A 76 7.57 -2.92 -15.68
CA MET A 76 6.23 -3.37 -15.35
C MET A 76 5.83 -2.93 -13.92
N PRO A 77 4.54 -2.88 -13.58
CA PRO A 77 4.11 -2.59 -12.22
C PRO A 77 4.53 -3.67 -11.23
N VAL A 78 4.96 -3.23 -10.04
CA VAL A 78 5.28 -4.08 -8.89
C VAL A 78 4.33 -3.76 -7.75
N ILE A 79 3.60 -4.75 -7.26
CA ILE A 79 2.79 -4.68 -6.03
C ILE A 79 3.59 -5.36 -4.92
N VAL A 80 4.00 -4.58 -3.93
CA VAL A 80 4.71 -5.09 -2.76
C VAL A 80 3.71 -5.60 -1.73
N MET A 81 3.93 -6.79 -1.17
CA MET A 81 3.10 -7.44 -0.15
C MET A 81 3.84 -7.50 1.18
N SER A 82 3.16 -7.34 2.31
CA SER A 82 3.78 -7.49 3.64
C SER A 82 2.77 -7.90 4.71
N GLY A 83 3.18 -8.84 5.57
CA GLY A 83 2.44 -9.23 6.78
C GLY A 83 2.67 -8.27 7.96
N HIS A 84 3.70 -7.44 7.91
CA HIS A 84 4.01 -6.42 8.91
C HIS A 84 4.01 -5.06 8.23
N ALA A 85 2.82 -4.60 7.85
CA ALA A 85 2.66 -3.32 7.21
C ALA A 85 2.91 -2.19 8.21
N SER A 86 4.07 -1.55 8.12
CA SER A 86 4.28 -0.22 8.69
C SER A 86 4.03 0.83 7.60
N ILE A 87 3.59 2.02 8.01
CA ILE A 87 3.48 3.16 7.09
C ILE A 87 4.85 3.44 6.44
N ASP A 88 5.92 3.24 7.20
CA ASP A 88 7.29 3.45 6.72
C ASP A 88 7.67 2.48 5.60
N SER A 89 7.33 1.19 5.73
CA SER A 89 7.58 0.19 4.68
C SER A 89 6.81 0.49 3.38
N ALA A 90 5.56 0.95 3.49
CA ALA A 90 4.76 1.34 2.33
C ALA A 90 5.31 2.59 1.62
N ILE A 91 5.77 3.58 2.41
CA ILE A 91 6.43 4.79 1.88
C ILE A 91 7.75 4.42 1.21
N GLU A 92 8.55 3.56 1.83
CA GLU A 92 9.83 3.13 1.27
C GLU A 92 9.63 2.36 -0.04
N ALA A 93 8.71 1.37 -0.08
CA ALA A 93 8.36 0.65 -1.29
C ALA A 93 7.98 1.60 -2.44
N THR A 94 7.15 2.60 -2.15
CA THR A 94 6.71 3.60 -3.14
C THR A 94 7.89 4.47 -3.63
N LYS A 95 8.78 4.88 -2.73
CA LYS A 95 9.98 5.67 -3.10
C LYS A 95 10.95 4.89 -3.98
N ILE A 96 11.08 3.58 -3.76
CA ILE A 96 11.92 2.72 -4.60
C ILE A 96 11.32 2.55 -6.00
N GLY A 97 9.99 2.56 -6.14
CA GLY A 97 9.31 2.42 -7.43
C GLY A 97 8.19 1.38 -7.45
N ALA A 98 7.74 0.89 -6.29
CA ALA A 98 6.55 0.05 -6.23
C ALA A 98 5.32 0.81 -6.72
N SER A 99 4.50 0.16 -7.54
CA SER A 99 3.25 0.73 -8.08
C SER A 99 2.12 0.72 -7.07
N ALA A 100 2.14 -0.22 -6.12
CA ALA A 100 1.18 -0.34 -5.03
C ALA A 100 1.76 -1.15 -3.86
N PHE A 101 1.11 -1.04 -2.70
CA PHE A 101 1.41 -1.80 -1.49
C PHE A 101 0.17 -2.55 -1.01
N LEU A 102 0.31 -3.82 -0.63
CA LEU A 102 -0.76 -4.70 -0.20
C LEU A 102 -0.43 -5.35 1.14
N GLU A 103 -1.17 -4.97 2.18
CA GLU A 103 -1.01 -5.53 3.52
C GLU A 103 -1.68 -6.91 3.63
N LYS A 104 -0.94 -7.91 4.10
CA LYS A 104 -1.45 -9.24 4.47
C LYS A 104 -2.02 -9.19 5.92
N PRO A 105 -3.18 -9.84 6.19
CA PRO A 105 -4.03 -10.56 5.25
C PRO A 105 -4.92 -9.64 4.41
N PHE A 106 -5.13 -9.99 3.15
CA PHE A 106 -5.93 -9.21 2.21
C PHE A 106 -7.07 -10.05 1.59
N SER A 107 -8.11 -9.37 1.15
CA SER A 107 -9.18 -10.02 0.41
C SER A 107 -8.83 -10.17 -1.08
N VAL A 108 -9.40 -11.19 -1.73
CA VAL A 108 -9.28 -11.40 -3.18
C VAL A 108 -9.70 -10.15 -3.96
N ASN A 109 -10.80 -9.51 -3.55
CA ASN A 109 -11.30 -8.30 -4.20
C ASN A 109 -10.29 -7.14 -4.14
N LYS A 110 -9.58 -6.98 -3.01
CA LYS A 110 -8.55 -5.95 -2.84
C LYS A 110 -7.37 -6.19 -3.77
N LEU A 111 -6.89 -7.43 -3.87
CA LEU A 111 -5.82 -7.82 -4.79
C LEU A 111 -6.21 -7.53 -6.25
N LEU A 112 -7.37 -8.02 -6.70
CA LEU A 112 -7.83 -7.83 -8.07
C LEU A 112 -8.09 -6.36 -8.42
N ALA A 113 -8.58 -5.56 -7.45
CA ALA A 113 -8.74 -4.12 -7.63
C ALA A 113 -7.40 -3.41 -7.85
N LEU A 114 -6.36 -3.76 -7.07
CA LEU A 114 -5.02 -3.20 -7.24
C LEU A 114 -4.39 -3.59 -8.58
N ILE A 115 -4.54 -4.84 -9.01
CA ILE A 115 -4.05 -5.29 -10.33
C ILE A 115 -4.69 -4.46 -11.45
N LYS A 116 -6.03 -4.25 -11.40
CA LYS A 116 -6.74 -3.42 -12.38
C LYS A 116 -6.32 -1.94 -12.33
N GLU A 117 -6.01 -1.42 -11.15
CA GLU A 117 -5.50 -0.05 -11.01
C GLU A 117 -4.11 0.09 -11.63
N CYS A 118 -3.23 -0.87 -11.39
CA CYS A 118 -1.90 -0.92 -12.00
C CYS A 118 -1.99 -1.03 -13.52
N GLU A 119 -2.89 -1.87 -14.05
CA GLU A 119 -3.11 -2.01 -15.50
C GLU A 119 -3.52 -0.68 -16.12
N LYS A 120 -4.51 0.01 -15.56
CA LYS A 120 -4.97 1.32 -16.07
C LYS A 120 -3.85 2.36 -16.08
N LYS A 121 -3.05 2.43 -15.00
CA LYS A 121 -1.92 3.37 -14.92
C LYS A 121 -0.85 3.05 -15.96
N TYR A 122 -0.56 1.77 -16.16
CA TYR A 122 0.45 1.30 -17.10
C TYR A 122 0.01 1.56 -18.56
N ASP A 123 -1.23 1.29 -18.90
CA ASP A 123 -1.79 1.56 -20.23
C ASP A 123 -1.73 3.07 -20.57
N LEU A 124 -2.04 3.94 -19.62
CA LEU A 124 -1.96 5.40 -19.80
C LEU A 124 -0.52 5.88 -20.07
N VAL A 125 0.47 5.23 -19.51
CA VAL A 125 1.90 5.57 -19.71
C VAL A 125 2.39 5.03 -21.05
N THR A 126 1.99 3.81 -21.44
CA THR A 126 2.42 3.17 -22.68
C THR A 126 1.75 3.78 -23.93
N HIS A 127 0.48 4.17 -23.85
CA HIS A 127 -0.21 4.86 -24.96
C HIS A 127 0.33 6.27 -25.22
N LYS A 128 0.92 6.95 -24.22
CA LYS A 128 1.66 8.22 -24.43
C LYS A 128 3.01 8.02 -25.15
N LYS A 129 3.57 6.82 -25.16
CA LYS A 129 4.84 6.52 -25.87
C LYS A 129 4.71 6.42 -27.38
N ASN A 130 3.52 6.19 -27.93
CA ASN A 130 3.31 6.09 -29.38
C ASN A 130 3.15 7.44 -30.09
N ASN A 131 3.02 8.55 -29.36
CA ASN A 131 3.20 9.88 -29.88
C ASN A 131 4.58 10.38 -29.43
N LYS A 132 5.52 10.42 -30.38
CA LYS A 132 6.88 10.93 -30.22
C LYS A 132 6.91 12.16 -29.31
N GLU A 133 7.35 11.97 -28.05
CA GLU A 133 8.10 12.96 -27.31
C GLU A 133 8.84 12.27 -26.17
N ILE A 134 10.12 12.22 -26.33
CA ILE A 134 11.25 12.17 -25.42
C ILE A 134 10.86 12.07 -23.94
N PHE A 135 11.27 10.96 -23.29
CA PHE A 135 11.40 10.91 -21.85
C PHE A 135 12.37 12.00 -21.40
N PRO A 136 11.96 12.97 -20.61
CA PRO A 136 12.93 13.71 -19.84
C PRO A 136 13.41 12.77 -18.74
N ASN A 137 14.69 12.51 -18.72
CA ASN A 137 15.45 11.96 -17.64
C ASN A 137 15.42 12.95 -16.46
N ASN A 138 14.27 13.17 -15.85
CA ASN A 138 14.11 14.04 -14.68
C ASN A 138 12.79 13.71 -13.99
N LEU A 139 12.77 12.56 -13.25
CA LEU A 139 11.79 12.33 -12.18
C LEU A 139 11.94 13.34 -11.03
N ALA A 140 12.95 14.21 -11.09
CA ALA A 140 13.16 15.30 -10.12
C ALA A 140 12.40 16.60 -10.45
N GLU A 141 11.88 16.79 -11.68
CA GLU A 141 11.35 18.13 -12.07
C GLU A 141 9.82 18.17 -12.36
N LYS A 142 9.09 17.07 -12.30
CA LYS A 142 7.63 17.06 -12.48
C LYS A 142 6.82 16.90 -11.20
N ASN A 143 7.45 16.96 -10.02
CA ASN A 143 6.78 17.07 -8.73
C ASN A 143 6.42 18.52 -8.33
N GLN A 144 6.46 19.48 -9.26
CA GLN A 144 6.18 20.88 -8.93
C GLN A 144 4.69 21.26 -8.84
N ASN A 145 3.74 20.33 -9.01
CA ASN A 145 2.31 20.63 -8.81
C ASN A 145 1.55 19.57 -7.99
N LEU A 146 2.22 18.65 -7.35
CA LEU A 146 1.75 17.94 -6.19
C LEU A 146 2.74 18.26 -5.06
N GLU A 147 2.66 19.48 -4.54
CA GLU A 147 3.11 19.77 -3.19
C GLU A 147 2.26 18.92 -2.24
N TYR A 148 2.55 17.63 -2.15
CA TYR A 148 2.43 16.95 -0.89
C TYR A 148 3.45 17.65 0.01
N GLU A 149 3.01 18.72 0.68
CA GLU A 149 3.68 19.21 1.86
C GLU A 149 3.91 18.00 2.75
N ILE A 150 5.14 17.47 2.76
CA ILE A 150 5.53 16.41 3.69
C ILE A 150 5.48 17.07 5.07
N LYS A 151 4.26 17.06 5.63
CA LYS A 151 4.03 17.54 6.99
C LYS A 151 4.79 16.63 7.92
N SER A 152 5.43 17.21 8.92
CA SER A 152 6.16 16.41 9.90
C SER A 152 5.25 15.31 10.47
N TYR A 153 5.80 14.15 10.81
CA TYR A 153 5.07 13.03 11.47
C TYR A 153 4.14 13.51 12.58
N LYS A 154 4.59 14.48 13.38
CA LYS A 154 3.81 15.08 14.46
C LYS A 154 2.53 15.78 13.95
N THR A 155 2.63 16.44 12.81
CA THR A 155 1.49 17.15 12.18
C THR A 155 0.50 16.17 11.55
N GLU A 156 0.99 15.17 10.79
CA GLU A 156 0.15 14.13 10.19
C GLU A 156 -0.55 13.27 11.24
N LYS A 157 0.17 12.85 12.28
CA LYS A 157 -0.42 12.14 13.42
C LYS A 157 -1.52 12.96 14.07
N LYS A 158 -1.29 14.26 14.32
CA LYS A 158 -2.29 15.15 14.91
C LYS A 158 -3.52 15.31 14.01
N THR A 159 -3.33 15.44 12.71
CA THR A 159 -4.41 15.55 11.72
C THR A 159 -5.25 14.27 11.69
N PHE A 160 -4.59 13.11 11.59
CA PHE A 160 -5.25 11.80 11.64
C PHE A 160 -6.07 11.61 12.91
N GLU A 161 -5.46 11.82 14.08
CA GLU A 161 -6.11 11.67 15.37
C GLU A 161 -7.31 12.63 15.52
N THR A 162 -7.17 13.88 15.06
CA THR A 162 -8.24 14.86 15.09
C THR A 162 -9.43 14.42 14.24
N ASN A 163 -9.19 13.95 13.02
CA ASN A 163 -10.23 13.47 12.12
C ASN A 163 -10.89 12.19 12.63
N TYR A 164 -10.11 11.26 13.17
CA TYR A 164 -10.62 10.03 13.76
C TYR A 164 -11.57 10.29 14.92
N PHE A 165 -11.16 11.10 15.89
CA PHE A 165 -11.99 11.38 17.06
C PHE A 165 -13.21 12.27 16.76
N LYS A 166 -13.11 13.18 15.78
CA LYS A 166 -14.28 13.92 15.30
C LYS A 166 -15.33 12.98 14.69
N LYS A 167 -14.92 12.05 13.83
CA LYS A 167 -15.82 11.03 13.26
C LYS A 167 -16.49 10.17 14.32
N LEU A 168 -15.75 9.77 15.37
CA LEU A 168 -16.34 9.02 16.49
C LEU A 168 -17.34 9.87 17.29
N LEU A 169 -17.04 11.14 17.56
CA LEU A 169 -17.95 12.05 18.24
C LEU A 169 -19.25 12.25 17.47
N ASP A 170 -19.15 12.45 16.16
CA ASP A 170 -20.31 12.64 15.28
C ASP A 170 -21.14 11.35 15.19
N HIS A 171 -20.49 10.20 14.97
CA HIS A 171 -21.16 8.91 14.82
C HIS A 171 -21.88 8.45 16.10
N PHE A 172 -21.28 8.69 17.26
CA PHE A 172 -21.86 8.29 18.56
C PHE A 172 -22.51 9.44 19.32
N ASN A 173 -22.79 10.58 18.66
CA ASN A 173 -23.42 11.75 19.24
C ASN A 173 -22.79 12.17 20.59
N GLY A 174 -21.45 12.08 20.67
CA GLY A 174 -20.70 12.43 21.88
C GLY A 174 -20.79 11.41 23.03
N ASN A 175 -21.28 10.20 22.80
CA ASN A 175 -21.34 9.14 23.81
C ASN A 175 -19.94 8.63 24.16
N MET A 176 -19.36 9.23 25.21
CA MET A 176 -17.97 8.94 25.66
C MET A 176 -17.76 7.49 26.10
N THR A 177 -18.79 6.75 26.50
CA THR A 177 -18.68 5.33 26.85
C THR A 177 -18.41 4.49 25.62
N LYS A 178 -19.21 4.66 24.56
CA LYS A 178 -19.02 3.96 23.30
C LYS A 178 -17.71 4.33 22.61
N ILE A 179 -17.33 5.62 22.67
CA ILE A 179 -16.06 6.09 22.11
C ILE A 179 -14.87 5.46 22.85
N SER A 180 -14.97 5.32 24.18
CA SER A 180 -13.97 4.65 25.03
C SER A 180 -13.79 3.17 24.62
N GLU A 181 -14.90 2.44 24.46
CA GLU A 181 -14.89 1.04 24.05
C GLU A 181 -14.24 0.84 22.68
N ILE A 182 -14.65 1.63 21.68
CA ILE A 182 -14.15 1.50 20.29
C ILE A 182 -12.72 1.97 20.14
N SER A 183 -12.33 3.05 20.84
CA SER A 183 -10.97 3.58 20.74
C SER A 183 -9.95 2.80 21.59
N GLY A 184 -10.41 1.90 22.48
CA GLY A 184 -9.56 1.21 23.44
C GLY A 184 -8.93 2.13 24.50
N MET A 185 -9.43 3.37 24.65
CA MET A 185 -8.92 4.37 25.59
C MET A 185 -9.91 4.59 26.72
N ASP A 186 -9.42 4.65 27.97
CA ASP A 186 -10.27 5.08 29.07
C ASP A 186 -10.73 6.55 28.92
N ARG A 187 -11.83 6.90 29.59
CA ARG A 187 -12.44 8.23 29.48
C ARG A 187 -11.50 9.37 29.85
N THR A 188 -10.64 9.16 30.84
CA THR A 188 -9.68 10.17 31.32
C THR A 188 -8.66 10.49 30.23
N HIS A 189 -8.13 9.44 29.59
CA HIS A 189 -7.23 9.58 28.44
C HIS A 189 -7.91 10.24 27.25
N LEU A 190 -9.17 9.90 26.94
CA LEU A 190 -9.94 10.54 25.88
C LEU A 190 -10.12 12.04 26.10
N TYR A 191 -10.48 12.47 27.32
CA TYR A 191 -10.62 13.88 27.64
C TYR A 191 -9.30 14.65 27.50
N ARG A 192 -8.18 14.07 27.98
CA ARG A 192 -6.84 14.65 27.77
C ARG A 192 -6.48 14.74 26.29
N LYS A 193 -6.78 13.70 25.52
CA LYS A 193 -6.52 13.64 24.08
C LYS A 193 -7.30 14.71 23.34
N PHE A 194 -8.58 14.88 23.62
CA PHE A 194 -9.41 15.93 23.00
C PHE A 194 -8.89 17.32 23.32
N LYS A 195 -8.44 17.55 24.56
CA LYS A 195 -7.83 18.83 24.95
C LYS A 195 -6.55 19.11 24.14
N ILE A 196 -5.66 18.12 23.99
CA ILE A 196 -4.41 18.24 23.20
C ILE A 196 -4.71 18.48 21.71
N LEU A 197 -5.73 17.82 21.17
CA LEU A 197 -6.13 17.93 19.77
C LEU A 197 -6.99 19.18 19.48
N GLY A 198 -7.41 19.91 20.50
CA GLY A 198 -8.28 21.09 20.37
C GLY A 198 -9.71 20.72 19.96
N ILE A 199 -10.18 19.52 20.23
CA ILE A 199 -11.51 19.03 19.90
C ILE A 199 -12.50 19.52 20.96
N LYS A 200 -13.44 20.39 20.57
CA LYS A 200 -14.56 20.82 21.41
C LYS A 200 -15.72 19.83 21.22
N PHE A 201 -16.30 19.36 22.32
CA PHE A 201 -17.48 18.51 22.31
C PHE A 201 -18.48 18.98 23.37
N LYS A 202 -19.78 18.87 23.08
CA LYS A 202 -20.83 19.13 24.09
C LYS A 202 -20.94 17.88 24.97
N LYS A 203 -20.85 18.07 26.30
CA LYS A 203 -21.25 16.99 27.22
C LYS A 203 -22.72 16.66 26.94
N GLY A 204 -23.00 15.44 26.48
CA GLY A 204 -24.36 14.96 26.34
C GLY A 204 -25.08 15.12 27.67
N ASN A 205 -26.27 15.72 27.64
CA ASN A 205 -27.14 15.84 28.81
C ASN A 205 -27.35 14.43 29.39
N LYS A 206 -27.05 14.27 30.66
CA LYS A 206 -27.57 13.13 31.44
C LYS A 206 -29.10 13.21 31.36
N HIS A 207 -29.73 12.32 30.63
CA HIS A 207 -31.13 12.05 30.87
C HIS A 207 -31.20 11.39 32.24
N SER A 208 -31.67 12.17 33.23
CA SER A 208 -32.22 11.68 34.45
C SER A 208 -33.54 11.01 34.11
N GLY A 209 -33.70 9.76 34.44
CA GLY A 209 -34.91 8.98 34.32
C GLY A 209 -34.63 7.58 34.85
#